data_1e9a6d18b44b694363e0956fc26777f2
#
_entry.id   1e9a6d18b44b694363e0956fc26777f2
#
_cell.length_a   1.000
_cell.length_b   1.000
_cell.length_c   1.000
_cell.angle_alpha   90.00
_cell.angle_beta   90.00
_cell.angle_gamma   90.00
#
_symmetry.space_group_name_H-M   'P 1'
#
loop_
_entity.id
_entity.type
_entity.pdbx_description
1 polymer ?
#
loop_
_entity_poly.entity_id
_entity_poly.type
_entity_poly.pdbx_seq_one_letter_code
_entity_poly.pdbx_strand_id
1 'polypeptide(L)'
;MDKVIEKWDEILQTVKRDYNISDVAFNTWLKPLEVYDVTDNVITILVPSEQVVLINLLNKKYKLLLQVTICELTGISECDVKFISPDEAPQ
;
A
#
# COMPACT_ATOMS: atom_id res chain seq x y z
N MET A 1 -17.15 -7.57 -2.52
CA MET A 1 -16.09 -6.88 -1.78
C MET A 1 -14.84 -6.83 -2.63
N ASP A 2 -14.06 -5.78 -2.49
CA ASP A 2 -12.88 -5.60 -3.33
C ASP A 2 -11.76 -6.57 -2.94
N LYS A 3 -11.14 -7.19 -3.95
CA LYS A 3 -10.07 -8.16 -3.71
C LYS A 3 -8.85 -7.55 -3.05
N VAL A 4 -8.54 -6.29 -3.35
CA VAL A 4 -7.40 -5.62 -2.73
C VAL A 4 -7.60 -5.48 -1.23
N ILE A 5 -8.80 -5.08 -0.82
CA ILE A 5 -9.13 -4.93 0.60
C ILE A 5 -9.10 -6.29 1.29
N GLU A 6 -9.70 -7.30 0.68
CA GLU A 6 -9.73 -8.64 1.25
C GLU A 6 -8.35 -9.25 1.43
N LYS A 7 -7.45 -8.98 0.49
CA LYS A 7 -6.12 -9.57 0.48
C LYS A 7 -5.03 -8.64 1.00
N TRP A 8 -5.40 -7.50 1.57
CA TRP A 8 -4.41 -6.49 1.97
C TRP A 8 -3.32 -7.05 2.87
N ASP A 9 -3.70 -7.83 3.88
CA ASP A 9 -2.73 -8.43 4.78
C ASP A 9 -1.79 -9.38 4.04
N GLU A 10 -2.35 -10.21 3.16
CA GLU A 10 -1.55 -11.11 2.33
C GLU A 10 -0.62 -10.35 1.40
N ILE A 11 -1.11 -9.24 0.83
CA ILE A 11 -0.30 -8.37 -0.03
C ILE A 11 0.91 -7.84 0.73
N LEU A 12 0.69 -7.31 1.92
CA LEU A 12 1.78 -6.78 2.74
C LEU A 12 2.79 -7.87 3.13
N GLN A 13 2.31 -9.04 3.52
CA GLN A 13 3.18 -10.15 3.88
C GLN A 13 4.00 -10.64 2.68
N THR A 14 3.38 -10.65 1.51
CA THR A 14 4.05 -11.06 0.28
C THR A 14 5.17 -10.08 -0.08
N VAL A 15 4.90 -8.78 0.04
CA VAL A 15 5.92 -7.75 -0.19
C VAL A 15 7.09 -7.95 0.78
N LYS A 16 6.78 -8.17 2.05
CA LYS A 16 7.82 -8.39 3.06
C LYS A 16 8.70 -9.58 2.70
N ARG A 17 8.09 -10.69 2.31
CA ARG A 17 8.82 -11.92 1.98
C ARG A 17 9.61 -11.80 0.69
N ASP A 18 8.95 -11.34 -0.39
CA ASP A 18 9.56 -11.34 -1.72
C ASP A 18 10.69 -10.33 -1.87
N TYR A 19 10.62 -9.23 -1.14
CA TYR A 19 11.62 -8.18 -1.21
C TYR A 19 12.52 -8.14 0.03
N ASN A 20 12.40 -9.16 0.86
CA ASN A 20 13.26 -9.35 2.04
C ASN A 20 13.31 -8.13 2.96
N ILE A 21 12.12 -7.61 3.26
CA ILE A 21 11.98 -6.44 4.12
C ILE A 21 12.10 -6.88 5.59
N SER A 22 12.92 -6.19 6.37
CA SER A 22 13.10 -6.51 7.77
C SER A 22 11.83 -6.30 8.59
N ASP A 23 11.74 -6.97 9.75
CA ASP A 23 10.61 -6.79 10.65
C ASP A 23 10.44 -5.34 11.08
N VAL A 24 11.55 -4.66 11.35
CA VAL A 24 11.52 -3.25 11.76
C VAL A 24 10.96 -2.38 10.63
N ALA A 25 11.46 -2.55 9.42
CA ALA A 25 10.99 -1.78 8.27
C ALA A 25 9.53 -2.08 7.97
N PHE A 26 9.13 -3.36 8.04
CA PHE A 26 7.76 -3.76 7.80
C PHE A 26 6.80 -3.12 8.81
N ASN A 27 7.14 -3.22 10.10
CA ASN A 27 6.27 -2.69 11.16
C ASN A 27 6.21 -1.16 11.14
N THR A 28 7.26 -0.50 10.69
CA THR A 28 7.33 0.96 10.65
C THR A 28 6.65 1.54 9.42
N TRP A 29 6.86 0.95 8.25
CA TRP A 29 6.48 1.54 6.97
C TRP A 29 5.24 0.94 6.34
N LEU A 30 5.07 -0.38 6.42
CA LEU A 30 4.03 -1.09 5.67
C LEU A 30 2.82 -1.45 6.53
N LYS A 31 3.06 -2.00 7.71
CA LYS A 31 1.98 -2.47 8.57
C LYS A 31 0.94 -1.39 8.91
N PRO A 32 1.34 -0.13 9.16
CA PRO A 32 0.36 0.92 9.49
C PRO A 32 -0.49 1.39 8.31
N LEU A 33 -0.14 1.01 7.09
CA LEU A 33 -0.88 1.47 5.90
C LEU A 33 -2.24 0.79 5.80
N GLU A 34 -3.25 1.55 5.39
CA GLU A 34 -4.60 1.03 5.20
C GLU A 34 -5.13 1.42 3.83
N VAL A 35 -5.88 0.52 3.21
CA VAL A 35 -6.55 0.83 1.95
C VAL A 35 -7.72 1.76 2.25
N TYR A 36 -7.69 2.95 1.66
CA TYR A 36 -8.76 3.92 1.82
C TYR A 36 -9.85 3.74 0.76
N ASP A 37 -9.42 3.53 -0.48
CA ASP A 37 -10.34 3.42 -1.61
C ASP A 37 -9.70 2.66 -2.76
N VAL A 38 -10.52 1.99 -3.55
CA VAL A 38 -10.08 1.34 -4.79
C VAL A 38 -11.08 1.74 -5.88
N THR A 39 -10.65 2.57 -6.82
CA THR A 39 -11.51 3.07 -7.88
C THR A 39 -10.72 3.16 -9.18
N ASP A 40 -11.27 2.62 -10.27
CA ASP A 40 -10.65 2.70 -11.60
C ASP A 40 -9.20 2.19 -11.61
N ASN A 41 -8.95 1.10 -10.89
CA ASN A 41 -7.62 0.49 -10.75
C ASN A 41 -6.61 1.39 -10.04
N VAL A 42 -7.07 2.41 -9.33
CA VAL A 42 -6.25 3.23 -8.45
C VAL A 42 -6.49 2.78 -7.02
N ILE A 43 -5.45 2.35 -6.35
CA ILE A 43 -5.51 1.94 -4.95
C ILE A 43 -5.02 3.11 -4.12
N THR A 44 -5.93 3.74 -3.39
CA THR A 44 -5.60 4.86 -2.52
C THR A 44 -5.31 4.33 -1.13
N ILE A 45 -4.11 4.62 -0.63
CA ILE A 45 -3.63 4.10 0.65
C ILE A 45 -3.47 5.24 1.64
N LEU A 46 -4.11 5.10 2.80
CA LEU A 46 -4.07 6.10 3.85
C LEU A 46 -2.80 5.90 4.70
N VAL A 47 -2.04 6.97 4.83
CA VAL A 47 -0.82 6.98 5.63
C VAL A 47 -1.13 7.63 6.99
N PRO A 48 -0.75 7.02 8.12
CA PRO A 48 -1.01 7.63 9.43
C PRO A 48 -0.35 9.00 9.58
N SER A 49 -0.95 9.85 10.42
CA SER A 49 -0.49 11.23 10.62
C SER A 49 1.00 11.31 10.95
N GLU A 50 1.49 10.42 11.80
CA GLU A 50 2.90 10.42 12.21
C GLU A 50 3.86 10.10 11.08
N GLN A 51 3.37 9.56 9.97
CA GLN A 51 4.21 9.14 8.87
C GLN A 51 4.00 9.94 7.60
N VAL A 52 3.17 10.98 7.65
CA VAL A 52 2.87 11.79 6.46
C VAL A 52 4.12 12.40 5.85
N VAL A 53 5.08 12.80 6.68
CA VAL A 53 6.35 13.37 6.18
C VAL A 53 7.14 12.37 5.34
N LEU A 54 6.78 11.09 5.42
CA LEU A 54 7.50 10.01 4.75
C LEU A 54 6.82 9.56 3.47
N ILE A 55 5.76 10.23 3.04
CA ILE A 55 5.03 9.87 1.82
C ILE A 55 5.95 9.84 0.60
N ASN A 56 6.90 10.77 0.50
CA ASN A 56 7.84 10.77 -0.61
C ASN A 56 8.69 9.50 -0.62
N LEU A 57 9.10 9.04 0.55
CA LEU A 57 9.87 7.80 0.66
C LEU A 57 9.03 6.60 0.26
N LEU A 58 7.76 6.56 0.70
CA LEU A 58 6.85 5.49 0.32
C LEU A 58 6.66 5.44 -1.20
N ASN A 59 6.49 6.60 -1.83
CA ASN A 59 6.35 6.68 -3.28
C ASN A 59 7.60 6.18 -4.01
N LYS A 60 8.77 6.51 -3.50
CA LYS A 60 10.02 6.13 -4.15
C LYS A 60 10.39 4.67 -3.93
N LYS A 61 10.13 4.16 -2.73
CA LYS A 61 10.65 2.85 -2.34
C LYS A 61 9.62 1.74 -2.43
N TYR A 62 8.39 1.99 -2.01
CA TYR A 62 7.40 0.93 -1.85
C TYR A 62 6.28 0.92 -2.88
N LYS A 63 6.06 2.03 -3.58
CA LYS A 63 4.95 2.12 -4.52
C LYS A 63 4.99 1.01 -5.58
N LEU A 64 6.11 0.84 -6.23
CA LEU A 64 6.25 -0.16 -7.28
C LEU A 64 6.10 -1.58 -6.74
N LEU A 65 6.68 -1.83 -5.57
CA LEU A 65 6.59 -3.15 -4.93
C LEU A 65 5.14 -3.52 -4.66
N LEU A 66 4.37 -2.55 -4.16
CA LEU A 66 2.95 -2.75 -3.89
C LEU A 66 2.17 -2.95 -5.19
N GLN A 67 2.44 -2.14 -6.21
CA GLN A 67 1.77 -2.28 -7.50
C GLN A 67 1.95 -3.67 -8.09
N VAL A 68 3.17 -4.15 -8.14
CA VAL A 68 3.48 -5.47 -8.70
C VAL A 68 2.77 -6.57 -7.90
N THR A 69 2.87 -6.51 -6.58
CA THR A 69 2.28 -7.53 -5.73
C THR A 69 0.75 -7.54 -5.80
N ILE A 70 0.14 -6.35 -5.82
CA ILE A 70 -1.32 -6.23 -5.96
C ILE A 70 -1.78 -6.86 -7.27
N CYS A 71 -1.11 -6.55 -8.37
CA CYS A 71 -1.45 -7.13 -9.67
C CYS A 71 -1.34 -8.65 -9.66
N GLU A 72 -0.29 -9.17 -9.05
CA GLU A 72 -0.09 -10.63 -8.99
C GLU A 72 -1.16 -11.33 -8.16
N LEU A 73 -1.51 -10.79 -7.01
CA LEU A 73 -2.42 -11.46 -6.08
C LEU A 73 -3.90 -11.25 -6.40
N THR A 74 -4.24 -10.15 -7.06
CA THR A 74 -5.65 -9.84 -7.36
C THR A 74 -6.04 -10.10 -8.80
N GLY A 75 -5.07 -10.32 -9.68
CA GLY A 75 -5.35 -10.53 -11.10
C GLY A 75 -5.62 -9.24 -11.88
N ILE A 76 -5.47 -8.08 -11.25
CA ILE A 76 -5.59 -6.80 -11.94
C ILE A 76 -4.39 -6.65 -12.86
N SER A 77 -4.63 -6.42 -14.16
CA SER A 77 -3.54 -6.36 -15.14
C SER A 77 -2.70 -5.09 -15.01
N GLU A 78 -3.30 -4.02 -14.52
CA GLU A 78 -2.63 -2.74 -14.41
C GLU A 78 -3.27 -1.94 -13.28
N CYS A 79 -2.46 -1.43 -12.36
CA CYS A 79 -2.99 -0.63 -11.25
C CYS A 79 -2.01 0.49 -10.91
N ASP A 80 -2.52 1.51 -10.24
CA ASP A 80 -1.71 2.58 -9.68
C ASP A 80 -1.91 2.61 -8.17
N VAL A 81 -0.91 3.08 -7.45
CA VAL A 81 -0.97 3.22 -5.99
C VAL A 81 -0.76 4.68 -5.64
N LYS A 82 -1.65 5.21 -4.81
CA LYS A 82 -1.59 6.59 -4.37
C LYS A 82 -1.60 6.64 -2.84
N PHE A 83 -0.62 7.32 -2.26
CA PHE A 83 -0.55 7.51 -0.81
C PHE A 83 -1.12 8.87 -0.44
N ILE A 84 -2.04 8.91 0.51
CA ILE A 84 -2.65 10.16 0.97
C ILE A 84 -2.51 10.31 2.48
N SER A 85 -2.52 11.57 2.94
CA SER A 85 -2.56 11.87 4.37
C SER A 85 -4.02 11.89 4.87
N PRO A 86 -4.24 11.78 6.19
CA PRO A 86 -5.59 11.90 6.73
C PRO A 86 -6.28 13.23 6.36
N ASP A 87 -5.50 14.30 6.21
CA ASP A 87 -6.03 15.60 5.83
C ASP A 87 -6.56 15.62 4.40
N GLU A 88 -6.03 14.78 3.53
CA GLU A 88 -6.47 14.68 2.14
C GLU A 88 -7.66 13.75 1.96
N ALA A 89 -7.93 12.90 2.93
CA ALA A 89 -9.02 11.94 2.83
C ALA A 89 -10.37 12.66 2.96
N PRO A 90 -11.31 12.45 2.02
CA PRO A 90 -12.65 13.04 2.14
C PRO A 90 -13.38 12.50 3.37
N GLN A 91 -14.12 13.35 4.02
CA GLN A 91 -14.90 12.98 5.19
C GLN A 91 -16.23 12.35 4.78
#